data_85929d9482126e1054e566a083c552df
#
_entry.id   85929d9482126e1054e566a083c552df
#
_cell.length_a   1.000
_cell.length_b   1.000
_cell.length_c   1.000
_cell.angle_alpha   90.00
_cell.angle_beta   90.00
_cell.angle_gamma   90.00
#
_symmetry.space_group_name_H-M   'P 1'
#
loop_
_entity.id
_entity.type
_entity.pdbx_description
1 polymer ?
#
loop_
_entity_poly.entity_id
_entity_poly.type
_entity_poly.pdbx_seq_one_letter_code
_entity_poly.pdbx_strand_id
1 'polypeptide(L)'
;KKELASQEETLLLKVKKETGIEPQIWAARSIAKVFDKLGLEYERTKKTQAPSFTKNFLQEHTHPLVQCIAKARETNKAHTTFIDTIIKHQYKGRIHADINPIRGVGGGTVTGRFSYSNPNLQQIPARNKQLGPMIRSLFIPEEKHTWGCFDYSQQEPRLVVHYATLQNLYGVDEVLEAY
;
A
#
# COMPACT_ATOMS: atom_id res chain seq x y z
N LYS A 1 -4.29 -4.37 -16.59
CA LYS A 1 -5.45 -3.71 -16.00
C LYS A 1 -6.72 -4.54 -16.19
N LYS A 2 -7.06 -4.94 -17.43
CA LYS A 2 -8.28 -5.72 -17.74
C LYS A 2 -8.37 -7.00 -16.90
N GLU A 3 -7.28 -7.74 -16.79
CA GLU A 3 -7.24 -8.98 -16.01
C GLU A 3 -7.57 -8.75 -14.52
N LEU A 4 -6.98 -7.72 -13.89
CA LEU A 4 -7.28 -7.37 -12.50
C LEU A 4 -8.76 -6.94 -12.31
N ALA A 5 -9.30 -6.17 -13.23
CA ALA A 5 -10.72 -5.79 -13.17
C ALA A 5 -11.64 -7.01 -13.28
N SER A 6 -11.32 -7.97 -14.17
CA SER A 6 -12.06 -9.23 -14.28
C SER A 6 -11.94 -10.11 -13.03
N GLN A 7 -10.76 -10.16 -12.41
CA GLN A 7 -10.57 -10.86 -11.12
C GLN A 7 -11.41 -10.23 -10.00
N GLU A 8 -11.42 -8.90 -9.91
CA GLU A 8 -12.28 -8.18 -8.96
C GLU A 8 -13.76 -8.53 -9.16
N GLU A 9 -14.24 -8.41 -10.39
CA GLU A 9 -15.62 -8.72 -10.74
C GLU A 9 -16.00 -10.16 -10.37
N THR A 10 -15.14 -11.12 -10.66
CA THR A 10 -15.34 -12.53 -10.31
C THR A 10 -15.49 -12.72 -8.80
N LEU A 11 -14.65 -12.05 -8.01
CA LEU A 11 -14.70 -12.10 -6.54
C LEU A 11 -16.00 -11.50 -6.00
N LEU A 12 -16.45 -10.38 -6.56
CA LEU A 12 -17.68 -9.71 -6.14
C LEU A 12 -18.92 -10.49 -6.56
N LEU A 13 -18.93 -11.09 -7.75
CA LEU A 13 -19.99 -11.98 -8.20
C LEU A 13 -20.16 -13.19 -7.29
N LYS A 14 -19.06 -13.75 -6.79
CA LYS A 14 -19.13 -14.84 -5.80
C LYS A 14 -19.83 -14.40 -4.51
N VAL A 15 -19.48 -13.23 -3.97
CA VAL A 15 -20.15 -12.68 -2.79
C VAL A 15 -21.63 -12.40 -3.06
N LYS A 16 -21.97 -11.81 -4.22
CA LYS A 16 -23.34 -11.53 -4.63
C LYS A 16 -24.17 -12.80 -4.76
N LYS A 17 -23.60 -13.86 -5.35
CA LYS A 17 -24.29 -15.14 -5.54
C LYS A 17 -24.68 -15.79 -4.22
N GLU A 18 -23.79 -15.76 -3.23
CA GLU A 18 -24.00 -16.42 -1.93
C GLU A 18 -24.88 -15.58 -0.98
N THR A 19 -24.77 -14.25 -1.04
CA THR A 19 -25.47 -13.35 -0.09
C THR A 19 -26.68 -12.66 -0.67
N GLY A 20 -26.83 -12.62 -2.00
CA GLY A 20 -27.81 -11.78 -2.71
C GLY A 20 -27.50 -10.29 -2.71
N ILE A 21 -26.36 -9.88 -2.13
CA ILE A 21 -25.96 -8.49 -1.97
C ILE A 21 -24.78 -8.19 -2.89
N GLU A 22 -24.87 -7.13 -3.68
CA GLU A 22 -23.77 -6.61 -4.47
C GLU A 22 -22.90 -5.69 -3.58
N PRO A 23 -21.70 -6.12 -3.16
CA PRO A 23 -20.91 -5.37 -2.20
C PRO A 23 -20.22 -4.18 -2.88
N GLN A 24 -20.41 -2.99 -2.32
CA GLN A 24 -19.59 -1.83 -2.62
C GLN A 24 -18.38 -1.86 -1.69
N ILE A 25 -17.25 -2.31 -2.17
CA ILE A 25 -16.08 -2.68 -1.37
C ILE A 25 -15.50 -1.54 -0.53
N TRP A 26 -15.70 -0.29 -0.91
CA TRP A 26 -15.23 0.88 -0.15
C TRP A 26 -16.30 1.49 0.76
N ALA A 27 -17.56 1.07 0.64
CA ALA A 27 -18.64 1.54 1.49
C ALA A 27 -18.83 0.63 2.70
N ALA A 28 -18.42 1.06 3.89
CA ALA A 28 -18.53 0.28 5.12
C ALA A 28 -19.97 -0.22 5.39
N ARG A 29 -20.97 0.61 5.12
CA ARG A 29 -22.40 0.21 5.26
C ARG A 29 -22.79 -0.93 4.32
N SER A 30 -22.22 -0.98 3.11
CA SER A 30 -22.50 -2.06 2.15
C SER A 30 -21.88 -3.38 2.62
N ILE A 31 -20.65 -3.33 3.15
CA ILE A 31 -19.99 -4.50 3.71
C ILE A 31 -20.69 -4.98 4.98
N ALA A 32 -21.14 -4.06 5.83
CA ALA A 32 -21.92 -4.43 7.02
C ALA A 32 -23.15 -5.27 6.68
N LYS A 33 -23.91 -4.92 5.61
CA LYS A 33 -25.05 -5.73 5.14
C LYS A 33 -24.64 -7.16 4.78
N VAL A 34 -23.45 -7.33 4.17
CA VAL A 34 -22.92 -8.68 3.86
C VAL A 34 -22.62 -9.44 5.15
N PHE A 35 -21.97 -8.80 6.13
CA PHE A 35 -21.67 -9.41 7.43
C PHE A 35 -22.95 -9.77 8.18
N ASP A 36 -23.92 -8.86 8.25
CA ASP A 36 -25.22 -9.11 8.87
C ASP A 36 -25.94 -10.31 8.22
N LYS A 37 -25.88 -10.41 6.89
CA LYS A 37 -26.48 -11.54 6.14
C LYS A 37 -25.80 -12.87 6.45
N LEU A 38 -24.50 -12.85 6.73
CA LEU A 38 -23.69 -14.03 7.07
C LEU A 38 -23.71 -14.34 8.59
N GLY A 39 -24.34 -13.50 9.41
CA GLY A 39 -24.32 -13.65 10.86
C GLY A 39 -22.93 -13.42 11.47
N LEU A 40 -22.09 -12.60 10.84
CA LEU A 40 -20.73 -12.32 11.26
C LEU A 40 -20.64 -11.00 12.03
N GLU A 41 -19.85 -11.00 13.10
CA GLU A 41 -19.59 -9.80 13.89
C GLU A 41 -18.54 -8.92 13.20
N TYR A 42 -18.60 -7.61 13.46
CA TYR A 42 -17.65 -6.63 12.98
C TYR A 42 -17.44 -5.48 13.96
N GLU A 43 -16.28 -4.86 13.85
CA GLU A 43 -15.92 -3.72 14.68
C GLU A 43 -16.69 -2.45 14.34
N ARG A 44 -16.89 -1.62 15.36
CA ARG A 44 -17.47 -0.28 15.20
C ARG A 44 -16.50 0.79 15.69
N THR A 45 -16.53 1.93 15.06
CA THR A 45 -15.71 3.08 15.46
C THR A 45 -16.13 3.59 16.83
N LYS A 46 -15.16 3.90 17.72
CA LYS A 46 -15.42 4.34 19.09
C LYS A 46 -16.26 5.62 19.16
N LYS A 47 -16.07 6.57 18.24
CA LYS A 47 -16.74 7.88 18.26
C LYS A 47 -18.14 7.87 17.66
N THR A 48 -18.31 7.23 16.51
CA THR A 48 -19.55 7.34 15.70
C THR A 48 -20.36 6.06 15.67
N GLN A 49 -19.85 4.97 16.26
CA GLN A 49 -20.45 3.63 16.21
C GLN A 49 -20.72 3.13 14.78
N ALA A 50 -20.06 3.75 13.78
CA ALA A 50 -20.14 3.32 12.40
C ALA A 50 -19.37 2.01 12.17
N PRO A 51 -19.83 1.13 11.24
CA PRO A 51 -19.11 -0.08 10.89
C PRO A 51 -17.67 0.23 10.44
N SER A 52 -16.71 -0.57 10.90
CA SER A 52 -15.28 -0.40 10.63
C SER A 52 -14.70 -1.68 10.04
N PHE A 53 -14.23 -1.62 8.81
CA PHE A 53 -13.61 -2.75 8.10
C PHE A 53 -12.21 -2.37 7.68
N THR A 54 -11.27 -2.46 8.63
CA THR A 54 -9.86 -2.19 8.37
C THR A 54 -9.25 -3.26 7.44
N LYS A 55 -8.12 -2.95 6.83
CA LYS A 55 -7.41 -3.90 5.98
C LYS A 55 -7.05 -5.17 6.76
N ASN A 56 -6.48 -5.01 7.96
CA ASN A 56 -6.04 -6.13 8.79
C ASN A 56 -7.23 -7.00 9.19
N PHE A 57 -8.31 -6.40 9.70
CA PHE A 57 -9.53 -7.12 10.07
C PHE A 57 -10.04 -8.01 8.94
N LEU A 58 -10.13 -7.48 7.70
CA LEU A 58 -10.62 -8.26 6.57
C LEU A 58 -9.63 -9.34 6.11
N GLN A 59 -8.31 -9.09 6.22
CA GLN A 59 -7.28 -10.06 5.81
C GLN A 59 -7.11 -11.20 6.81
N GLU A 60 -7.31 -10.96 8.09
CA GLU A 60 -7.21 -11.96 9.15
C GLU A 60 -8.49 -12.77 9.34
N HIS A 61 -9.59 -12.32 8.78
CA HIS A 61 -10.88 -12.99 8.92
C HIS A 61 -10.90 -14.34 8.19
N THR A 62 -11.40 -15.38 8.86
CA THR A 62 -11.37 -16.77 8.34
C THR A 62 -12.45 -17.09 7.30
N HIS A 63 -13.53 -16.32 7.25
CA HIS A 63 -14.67 -16.59 6.38
C HIS A 63 -14.33 -16.38 4.89
N PRO A 64 -14.59 -17.37 3.97
CA PRO A 64 -14.17 -17.30 2.57
C PRO A 64 -14.70 -16.08 1.80
N LEU A 65 -15.95 -15.68 2.04
CA LEU A 65 -16.53 -14.52 1.36
C LEU A 65 -15.92 -13.18 1.85
N VAL A 66 -15.51 -13.11 3.11
CA VAL A 66 -14.78 -11.94 3.64
C VAL A 66 -13.40 -11.85 3.00
N GLN A 67 -12.73 -12.99 2.82
CA GLN A 67 -11.46 -13.05 2.07
C GLN A 67 -11.65 -12.62 0.59
N CYS A 68 -12.79 -12.94 -0.04
CA CYS A 68 -13.10 -12.42 -1.37
C CYS A 68 -13.20 -10.89 -1.38
N ILE A 69 -13.83 -10.27 -0.36
CA ILE A 69 -13.93 -8.82 -0.23
C ILE A 69 -12.54 -8.19 0.01
N ALA A 70 -11.74 -8.79 0.89
CA ALA A 70 -10.36 -8.34 1.15
C ALA A 70 -9.54 -8.33 -0.13
N LYS A 71 -9.57 -9.43 -0.88
CA LYS A 71 -8.85 -9.58 -2.15
C LYS A 71 -9.39 -8.67 -3.25
N ALA A 72 -10.71 -8.46 -3.32
CA ALA A 72 -11.32 -7.52 -4.25
C ALA A 72 -10.86 -6.07 -3.98
N ARG A 73 -10.78 -5.63 -2.71
CA ARG A 73 -10.19 -4.33 -2.34
C ARG A 73 -8.74 -4.20 -2.79
N GLU A 74 -7.96 -5.22 -2.56
CA GLU A 74 -6.54 -5.24 -2.95
C GLU A 74 -6.39 -5.14 -4.47
N THR A 75 -7.13 -5.94 -5.21
CA THR A 75 -7.13 -5.96 -6.68
C THR A 75 -7.64 -4.63 -7.25
N ASN A 76 -8.73 -4.09 -6.72
CA ASN A 76 -9.26 -2.78 -7.09
C ASN A 76 -8.20 -1.68 -6.91
N LYS A 77 -7.58 -1.61 -5.73
CA LYS A 77 -6.52 -0.63 -5.47
C LYS A 77 -5.34 -0.80 -6.44
N ALA A 78 -4.99 -2.01 -6.81
CA ALA A 78 -3.91 -2.27 -7.75
C ALA A 78 -4.17 -1.64 -9.11
N HIS A 79 -5.34 -1.85 -9.70
CA HIS A 79 -5.61 -1.33 -11.04
C HIS A 79 -6.07 0.13 -11.05
N THR A 80 -6.82 0.60 -10.05
CA THR A 80 -7.31 1.98 -10.03
C THR A 80 -6.29 2.97 -9.49
N THR A 81 -5.56 2.61 -8.42
CA THR A 81 -4.62 3.53 -7.79
C THR A 81 -3.23 3.48 -8.44
N PHE A 82 -2.70 2.27 -8.69
CA PHE A 82 -1.33 2.16 -9.22
C PHE A 82 -1.29 2.19 -10.74
N ILE A 83 -2.01 1.30 -11.43
CA ILE A 83 -1.92 1.20 -12.90
C ILE A 83 -2.51 2.43 -13.56
N ASP A 84 -3.67 2.93 -13.14
CA ASP A 84 -4.26 4.14 -13.72
C ASP A 84 -3.40 5.38 -13.49
N THR A 85 -2.79 5.50 -12.30
CA THR A 85 -1.87 6.58 -12.00
C THR A 85 -0.62 6.52 -12.89
N ILE A 86 -0.05 5.33 -13.09
CA ILE A 86 1.10 5.12 -13.98
C ILE A 86 0.73 5.51 -15.42
N ILE A 87 -0.40 5.01 -15.93
CA ILE A 87 -0.86 5.32 -17.29
C ILE A 87 -1.12 6.83 -17.46
N LYS A 88 -1.76 7.46 -16.48
CA LYS A 88 -2.08 8.90 -16.51
C LYS A 88 -0.84 9.79 -16.57
N HIS A 89 0.24 9.40 -15.86
CA HIS A 89 1.46 10.19 -15.77
C HIS A 89 2.56 9.73 -16.73
N GLN A 90 2.26 8.76 -17.60
CA GLN A 90 3.19 8.34 -18.63
C GLN A 90 3.27 9.38 -19.76
N TYR A 91 4.49 9.79 -20.09
CA TYR A 91 4.78 10.66 -21.22
C TYR A 91 5.94 10.09 -22.02
N LYS A 92 5.73 9.84 -23.32
CA LYS A 92 6.72 9.25 -24.23
C LYS A 92 7.41 7.99 -23.70
N GLY A 93 6.64 7.09 -23.08
CA GLY A 93 7.17 5.84 -22.51
C GLY A 93 7.84 6.00 -21.15
N ARG A 94 7.85 7.18 -20.54
CA ARG A 94 8.49 7.47 -19.25
C ARG A 94 7.52 8.01 -18.24
N ILE A 95 7.88 7.89 -16.98
CA ILE A 95 7.20 8.52 -15.86
C ILE A 95 8.14 9.52 -15.21
N HIS A 96 7.65 10.73 -15.06
CA HIS A 96 8.35 11.83 -14.42
C HIS A 96 7.58 12.20 -13.16
N ALA A 97 8.12 11.84 -11.99
CA ALA A 97 7.55 12.24 -10.72
C ALA A 97 8.19 13.55 -10.24
N ASP A 98 7.41 14.36 -9.55
CA ASP A 98 7.94 15.50 -8.82
C ASP A 98 8.64 15.01 -7.55
N ILE A 99 9.86 15.47 -7.32
CA ILE A 99 10.65 15.15 -6.13
C ILE A 99 10.69 16.39 -5.25
N ASN A 100 10.18 16.29 -4.03
CA ASN A 100 10.15 17.37 -3.07
C ASN A 100 11.21 17.11 -1.97
N PRO A 101 12.39 17.73 -2.03
CA PRO A 101 13.46 17.51 -1.05
C PRO A 101 13.22 18.21 0.28
N ILE A 102 12.49 19.30 0.27
CA ILE A 102 12.14 20.10 1.46
C ILE A 102 10.64 20.38 1.48
N ARG A 103 10.11 20.67 2.67
CA ARG A 103 8.70 21.06 2.81
C ARG A 103 8.46 22.44 2.20
N GLY A 104 7.46 22.51 1.30
CA GLY A 104 7.01 23.73 0.64
C GLY A 104 5.54 23.66 0.28
N VAL A 105 5.05 24.63 -0.50
CA VAL A 105 3.64 24.70 -0.94
C VAL A 105 3.23 23.48 -1.78
N GLY A 106 4.15 22.92 -2.55
CA GLY A 106 3.88 21.76 -3.44
C GLY A 106 4.02 20.40 -2.80
N GLY A 107 4.48 20.30 -1.54
CA GLY A 107 4.72 19.01 -0.89
C GLY A 107 5.93 19.03 0.04
N GLY A 108 6.53 17.85 0.27
CA GLY A 108 7.68 17.69 1.15
C GLY A 108 7.30 17.17 2.54
N THR A 109 8.30 16.79 3.32
CA THR A 109 8.16 16.27 4.69
C THR A 109 8.80 17.18 5.70
N VAL A 110 8.35 17.15 6.96
CA VAL A 110 8.98 17.88 8.07
C VAL A 110 10.25 17.19 8.56
N THR A 111 10.47 15.95 8.15
CA THR A 111 11.60 15.11 8.60
C THR A 111 12.83 15.20 7.71
N GLY A 112 12.80 16.01 6.64
CA GLY A 112 13.89 16.09 5.66
C GLY A 112 13.98 14.92 4.68
N ARG A 113 13.05 13.94 4.75
CA ARG A 113 12.97 12.88 3.74
C ARG A 113 12.38 13.43 2.46
N PHE A 114 12.85 12.95 1.31
CA PHE A 114 12.22 13.24 0.04
C PHE A 114 10.79 12.69 0.00
N SER A 115 9.87 13.45 -0.56
CA SER A 115 8.55 12.95 -0.93
C SER A 115 8.35 13.06 -2.43
N TYR A 116 7.47 12.21 -2.94
CA TYR A 116 7.17 12.13 -4.37
C TYR A 116 5.69 12.44 -4.62
N SER A 117 5.43 13.17 -5.69
CA SER A 117 4.08 13.47 -6.17
C SER A 117 4.04 13.38 -7.70
N ASN A 118 2.86 13.28 -8.26
CA ASN A 118 2.58 13.31 -9.71
C ASN A 118 3.42 12.38 -10.59
N PRO A 119 3.53 11.06 -10.30
CA PRO A 119 2.85 10.28 -9.26
C PRO A 119 3.72 10.06 -8.02
N ASN A 120 3.10 9.63 -6.91
CA ASN A 120 3.86 9.21 -5.73
C ASN A 120 4.45 7.80 -5.92
N LEU A 121 5.68 7.72 -6.42
CA LEU A 121 6.38 6.47 -6.68
C LEU A 121 6.76 5.70 -5.40
N GLN A 122 6.79 6.35 -4.24
CA GLN A 122 7.08 5.69 -2.95
C GLN A 122 5.94 4.76 -2.50
N GLN A 123 4.74 4.94 -3.03
CA GLN A 123 3.58 4.11 -2.70
C GLN A 123 3.49 2.82 -3.52
N ILE A 124 4.39 2.61 -4.49
CA ILE A 124 4.41 1.38 -5.28
C ILE A 124 4.63 0.18 -4.35
N PRO A 125 3.73 -0.82 -4.38
CA PRO A 125 3.79 -1.92 -3.45
C PRO A 125 5.09 -2.72 -3.61
N ALA A 126 5.75 -3.00 -2.49
CA ALA A 126 6.97 -3.82 -2.43
C ALA A 126 6.74 -5.14 -1.69
N ARG A 127 5.96 -5.08 -0.60
CA ARG A 127 5.78 -6.22 0.32
C ARG A 127 4.75 -7.25 -0.15
N ASN A 128 3.84 -6.87 -1.03
CA ASN A 128 2.85 -7.78 -1.58
C ASN A 128 3.50 -8.70 -2.60
N LYS A 129 3.51 -10.01 -2.34
CA LYS A 129 4.19 -11.01 -3.18
C LYS A 129 3.59 -11.17 -4.57
N GLN A 130 2.33 -10.83 -4.78
CA GLN A 130 1.65 -10.92 -6.08
C GLN A 130 1.67 -9.58 -6.83
N LEU A 131 1.19 -8.51 -6.18
CA LEU A 131 1.06 -7.20 -6.81
C LEU A 131 2.39 -6.45 -6.92
N GLY A 132 3.29 -6.63 -5.96
CA GLY A 132 4.58 -5.96 -5.96
C GLY A 132 5.38 -6.23 -7.24
N PRO A 133 5.72 -7.48 -7.55
CA PRO A 133 6.44 -7.82 -8.78
C PRO A 133 5.69 -7.40 -10.04
N MET A 134 4.38 -7.59 -10.10
CA MET A 134 3.57 -7.25 -11.27
C MET A 134 3.58 -5.75 -11.57
N ILE A 135 3.44 -4.89 -10.55
CA ILE A 135 3.43 -3.43 -10.78
C ILE A 135 4.86 -2.92 -11.02
N ARG A 136 5.85 -3.46 -10.28
CA ARG A 136 7.26 -3.07 -10.45
C ARG A 136 7.83 -3.46 -11.80
N SER A 137 7.40 -4.58 -12.40
CA SER A 137 7.81 -5.00 -13.74
C SER A 137 7.36 -4.06 -14.87
N LEU A 138 6.46 -3.12 -14.60
CA LEU A 138 6.10 -2.06 -15.54
C LEU A 138 7.20 -1.00 -15.70
N PHE A 139 8.11 -0.92 -14.73
CA PHE A 139 9.26 -0.01 -14.78
C PHE A 139 10.48 -0.77 -15.29
N ILE A 140 10.88 -0.48 -16.49
CA ILE A 140 12.01 -1.12 -17.14
C ILE A 140 13.13 -0.10 -17.37
N PRO A 141 14.40 -0.49 -17.38
CA PRO A 141 15.49 0.39 -17.77
C PRO A 141 15.42 0.71 -19.27
N GLU A 142 16.13 1.73 -19.70
CA GLU A 142 16.31 1.99 -21.12
C GLU A 142 17.06 0.84 -21.79
N GLU A 143 16.94 0.79 -23.12
CA GLU A 143 17.71 -0.16 -23.92
C GLU A 143 19.21 -0.03 -23.62
N LYS A 144 19.90 -1.16 -23.43
CA LYS A 144 21.32 -1.26 -23.03
C LYS A 144 21.65 -0.71 -21.63
N HIS A 145 20.63 -0.44 -20.79
CA HIS A 145 20.82 -0.07 -19.40
C HIS A 145 20.27 -1.15 -18.48
N THR A 146 20.68 -1.12 -17.22
CA THR A 146 20.18 -2.02 -16.19
C THR A 146 19.90 -1.24 -14.90
N TRP A 147 19.04 -1.78 -14.03
CA TRP A 147 18.80 -1.21 -12.72
C TRP A 147 19.89 -1.62 -11.74
N GLY A 148 20.50 -0.63 -11.09
CA GLY A 148 21.27 -0.85 -9.86
C GLY A 148 20.38 -0.52 -8.65
N CYS A 149 20.34 -1.40 -7.67
CA CYS A 149 19.65 -1.15 -6.40
C CYS A 149 20.69 -1.07 -5.29
N PHE A 150 20.83 0.10 -4.69
CA PHE A 150 21.77 0.37 -3.61
C PHE A 150 20.99 0.91 -2.41
N ASP A 151 21.13 0.27 -1.27
CA ASP A 151 20.47 0.68 -0.04
C ASP A 151 21.42 0.52 1.14
N TYR A 152 21.46 1.53 2.02
CA TYR A 152 22.25 1.45 3.23
C TYR A 152 21.57 0.52 4.24
N SER A 153 22.32 -0.46 4.73
CA SER A 153 21.84 -1.29 5.83
C SER A 153 21.67 -0.44 7.09
N GLN A 154 20.45 -0.38 7.60
CA GLN A 154 20.12 0.25 8.89
C GLN A 154 20.62 1.70 9.04
N GLN A 155 20.49 2.51 8.00
CA GLN A 155 21.00 3.88 7.97
C GLN A 155 20.55 4.72 9.17
N GLU A 156 19.25 4.72 9.50
CA GLU A 156 18.71 5.54 10.58
C GLU A 156 19.23 5.10 11.96
N PRO A 157 19.20 3.81 12.35
CA PRO A 157 19.85 3.37 13.58
C PRO A 157 21.32 3.75 13.67
N ARG A 158 22.10 3.59 12.59
CA ARG A 158 23.51 3.97 12.55
C ARG A 158 23.73 5.47 12.81
N LEU A 159 22.87 6.32 12.24
CA LEU A 159 22.93 7.77 12.51
C LEU A 159 22.57 8.09 13.97
N VAL A 160 21.57 7.43 14.55
CA VAL A 160 21.24 7.60 15.97
C VAL A 160 22.43 7.25 16.86
N VAL A 161 23.06 6.10 16.60
CA VAL A 161 24.24 5.66 17.36
C VAL A 161 25.39 6.64 17.18
N HIS A 162 25.65 7.12 15.96
CA HIS A 162 26.67 8.12 15.70
C HIS A 162 26.48 9.39 16.54
N TYR A 163 25.27 9.96 16.55
CA TYR A 163 24.98 11.14 17.37
C TYR A 163 25.01 10.84 18.87
N ALA A 164 24.61 9.66 19.30
CA ALA A 164 24.72 9.23 20.70
C ALA A 164 26.19 9.13 21.14
N THR A 165 27.08 8.64 20.27
CA THR A 165 28.54 8.62 20.49
C THR A 165 29.08 10.03 20.71
N LEU A 166 28.69 11.00 19.89
CA LEU A 166 29.12 12.40 20.03
C LEU A 166 28.69 13.03 21.35
N GLN A 167 27.65 12.49 21.99
CA GLN A 167 27.16 12.94 23.29
C GLN A 167 27.66 12.07 24.47
N ASN A 168 28.56 11.12 24.22
CA ASN A 168 29.07 10.18 25.21
C ASN A 168 27.98 9.46 26.02
N LEU A 169 26.89 9.04 25.34
CA LEU A 169 25.79 8.35 26.00
C LEU A 169 26.18 6.90 26.36
N TYR A 170 25.63 6.40 27.48
CA TYR A 170 25.87 5.03 27.94
C TYR A 170 25.35 3.98 26.96
N GLY A 171 26.08 2.87 26.81
CA GLY A 171 25.68 1.72 26.01
C GLY A 171 25.91 1.87 24.48
N VAL A 172 26.57 2.94 24.04
CA VAL A 172 26.82 3.20 22.62
C VAL A 172 27.74 2.16 22.01
N ASP A 173 28.80 1.75 22.73
CA ASP A 173 29.78 0.81 22.21
C ASP A 173 29.17 -0.57 21.95
N GLU A 174 28.29 -1.06 22.83
CA GLU A 174 27.57 -2.32 22.69
C GLU A 174 26.65 -2.29 21.48
N VAL A 175 26.04 -1.15 21.16
CA VAL A 175 25.17 -1.00 20.00
C VAL A 175 25.99 -0.87 18.71
N LEU A 176 27.16 -0.23 18.74
CA LEU A 176 28.08 -0.15 17.59
C LEU A 176 28.56 -1.53 17.14
N GLU A 177 28.86 -2.42 18.10
CA GLU A 177 29.25 -3.80 17.80
C GLU A 177 28.15 -4.62 17.14
N ALA A 178 26.88 -4.25 17.33
CA ALA A 178 25.72 -4.95 16.77
C ALA A 178 25.41 -4.54 15.31
N TYR A 179 26.04 -3.49 14.76
CA TYR A 179 25.82 -2.96 13.41
C TYR A 179 27.05 -3.07 12.51
#